data_311c5518b3cba63d232f7e74cf75bd06
#
_entry.id   311c5518b3cba63d232f7e74cf75bd06
#
_cell.length_a   1.000
_cell.length_b   1.000
_cell.length_c   1.000
_cell.angle_alpha   90.00
_cell.angle_beta   90.00
_cell.angle_gamma   90.00
#
_symmetry.space_group_name_H-M   'P 1'
#
loop_
_entity.id
_entity.type
_entity.pdbx_description
1 polymer ?
#
loop_
_entity_poly.entity_id
_entity_poly.type
_entity_poly.pdbx_seq_one_letter_code
_entity_poly.pdbx_strand_id
1 'polypeptide(L)'
;MKIADSGDAAALTAVEEACFSRPLNETQISSLLRGENTVFLAVWEGERIVGSVWLQTVLDEGYIGNVAVLPAFRRQGIADALLSALDDLAEERGLRFLTLEVRAGNHPARCLYEKHGYLPAGFRPGYYSAPKEDAVLMTKEFEHAE
;
A
#
# COMPACT_ATOMS: atom_id res chain seq x y z
N MET A 1 -7.86 -2.58 -12.91
CA MET A 1 -7.48 -2.88 -11.50
C MET A 1 -8.41 -3.92 -10.93
N LYS A 2 -7.87 -4.87 -10.23
CA LYS A 2 -8.67 -5.90 -9.57
C LYS A 2 -7.96 -6.44 -8.33
N ILE A 3 -8.72 -7.20 -7.51
CA ILE A 3 -8.17 -7.88 -6.33
C ILE A 3 -7.31 -9.06 -6.81
N ALA A 4 -6.08 -9.17 -6.27
CA ALA A 4 -5.18 -10.28 -6.56
C ALA A 4 -5.55 -11.50 -5.71
N ASP A 5 -5.31 -12.68 -6.23
CA ASP A 5 -5.55 -13.94 -5.54
C ASP A 5 -4.25 -14.73 -5.31
N SER A 6 -4.36 -15.92 -4.73
CA SER A 6 -3.20 -16.74 -4.39
C SER A 6 -2.36 -17.14 -5.60
N GLY A 7 -2.91 -17.13 -6.80
CA GLY A 7 -2.18 -17.43 -8.04
C GLY A 7 -1.29 -16.28 -8.50
N ASP A 8 -1.42 -15.10 -7.91
CA ASP A 8 -0.71 -13.90 -8.34
C ASP A 8 0.57 -13.62 -7.51
N ALA A 9 0.95 -14.50 -6.59
CA ALA A 9 2.07 -14.27 -5.68
C ALA A 9 3.39 -13.98 -6.40
N ALA A 10 3.71 -14.73 -7.45
CA ALA A 10 4.95 -14.51 -8.20
C ALA A 10 4.97 -13.15 -8.90
N ALA A 11 3.84 -12.75 -9.49
CA ALA A 11 3.72 -11.46 -10.17
C ALA A 11 3.82 -10.28 -9.17
N LEU A 12 3.22 -10.42 -7.99
CA LEU A 12 3.33 -9.43 -6.91
C LEU A 12 4.75 -9.33 -6.38
N THR A 13 5.43 -10.47 -6.24
CA THR A 13 6.84 -10.50 -5.80
C THR A 13 7.74 -9.74 -6.78
N ALA A 14 7.52 -9.88 -8.08
CA ALA A 14 8.29 -9.16 -9.09
C ALA A 14 8.16 -7.65 -8.93
N VAL A 15 6.97 -7.14 -8.61
CA VAL A 15 6.75 -5.71 -8.37
C VAL A 15 7.48 -5.25 -7.09
N GLU A 16 7.40 -6.04 -6.01
CA GLU A 16 8.10 -5.76 -4.76
C GLU A 16 9.62 -5.65 -4.99
N GLU A 17 10.19 -6.63 -5.66
CA GLU A 17 11.62 -6.66 -5.95
C GLU A 17 12.09 -5.46 -6.78
N ALA A 18 11.25 -5.01 -7.71
CA ALA A 18 11.57 -3.86 -8.56
C ALA A 18 11.48 -2.52 -7.82
N CYS A 19 10.73 -2.44 -6.72
CA CYS A 19 10.40 -1.19 -6.05
C CYS A 19 11.10 -0.96 -4.72
N PHE A 20 11.53 -2.02 -4.02
CA PHE A 20 12.01 -1.89 -2.64
C PHE A 20 13.36 -2.56 -2.44
N SER A 21 14.18 -1.95 -1.56
CA SER A 21 15.48 -2.50 -1.19
C SER A 21 15.37 -3.73 -0.31
N ARG A 22 14.26 -3.86 0.43
CA ARG A 22 13.92 -5.02 1.25
C ARG A 22 12.51 -5.48 0.90
N PRO A 23 12.36 -6.14 -0.26
CA PRO A 23 11.05 -6.57 -0.72
C PRO A 23 10.51 -7.72 0.12
N LEU A 24 9.19 -7.84 0.16
CA LEU A 24 8.55 -9.08 0.61
C LEU A 24 8.89 -10.19 -0.37
N ASN A 25 9.17 -11.38 0.13
CA ASN A 25 9.41 -12.54 -0.75
C ASN A 25 8.10 -13.25 -1.09
N GLU A 26 8.17 -14.21 -2.02
CA GLU A 26 6.97 -14.91 -2.50
C GLU A 26 6.26 -15.67 -1.38
N THR A 27 7.01 -16.25 -0.44
CA THR A 27 6.43 -16.97 0.71
C THR A 27 5.62 -16.03 1.59
N GLN A 28 6.16 -14.84 1.87
CA GLN A 28 5.47 -13.83 2.67
C GLN A 28 4.20 -13.33 1.97
N ILE A 29 4.29 -13.05 0.68
CA ILE A 29 3.14 -12.59 -0.12
C ILE A 29 2.08 -13.67 -0.20
N SER A 30 2.47 -14.92 -0.43
CA SER A 30 1.53 -16.05 -0.46
C SER A 30 0.79 -16.19 0.88
N SER A 31 1.51 -16.02 1.98
CA SER A 31 0.91 -16.06 3.32
C SER A 31 -0.12 -14.94 3.51
N LEU A 32 0.22 -13.72 3.09
CA LEU A 32 -0.69 -12.57 3.18
C LEU A 32 -1.94 -12.77 2.32
N LEU A 33 -1.78 -13.31 1.10
CA LEU A 33 -2.89 -13.56 0.18
C LEU A 33 -3.90 -14.58 0.74
N ARG A 34 -3.43 -15.52 1.56
CA ARG A 34 -4.30 -16.51 2.21
C ARG A 34 -4.98 -15.98 3.47
N GLY A 35 -4.54 -14.83 3.99
CA GLY A 35 -5.11 -14.24 5.19
C GLY A 35 -6.49 -13.65 4.92
N GLU A 36 -7.43 -13.84 5.84
CA GLU A 36 -8.80 -13.35 5.71
C GLU A 36 -8.89 -11.83 5.81
N ASN A 37 -7.92 -11.20 6.48
CA ASN A 37 -7.92 -9.77 6.77
C ASN A 37 -7.00 -8.97 5.86
N THR A 38 -6.50 -9.57 4.79
CA THR A 38 -5.59 -8.91 3.86
C THR A 38 -6.15 -8.93 2.46
N VAL A 39 -6.08 -7.78 1.79
CA VAL A 39 -6.49 -7.61 0.39
C VAL A 39 -5.33 -7.01 -0.37
N PHE A 40 -4.96 -7.61 -1.49
CA PHE A 40 -4.04 -7.02 -2.46
C PHE A 40 -4.84 -6.45 -3.62
N LEU A 41 -4.63 -5.18 -3.91
CA LEU A 41 -5.14 -4.56 -5.13
C LEU A 41 -3.99 -4.48 -6.12
N ALA A 42 -4.25 -4.82 -7.37
CA ALA A 42 -3.23 -4.79 -8.41
C ALA A 42 -3.74 -4.20 -9.70
N VAL A 43 -2.85 -3.55 -10.41
CA VAL A 43 -3.09 -3.02 -11.75
C VAL A 43 -2.28 -3.85 -12.72
N TRP A 44 -2.96 -4.39 -13.73
CA TRP A 44 -2.34 -5.21 -14.77
C TRP A 44 -2.19 -4.43 -16.06
N GLU A 45 -1.10 -4.73 -16.77
CA GLU A 45 -0.98 -4.44 -18.18
C GLU A 45 -0.68 -5.76 -18.87
N GLY A 46 -1.66 -6.27 -19.64
CA GLY A 46 -1.59 -7.63 -20.15
C GLY A 46 -1.63 -8.63 -18.99
N GLU A 47 -0.66 -9.53 -18.95
CA GLU A 47 -0.54 -10.54 -17.89
C GLU A 47 0.41 -10.12 -16.76
N ARG A 48 0.94 -8.89 -16.82
CA ARG A 48 1.92 -8.39 -15.89
C ARG A 48 1.30 -7.40 -14.91
N ILE A 49 1.64 -7.55 -13.63
CA ILE A 49 1.27 -6.56 -12.62
C ILE A 49 2.26 -5.40 -12.69
N VAL A 50 1.75 -4.19 -12.83
CA VAL A 50 2.56 -2.97 -12.93
C VAL A 50 2.43 -2.05 -11.71
N GLY A 51 1.46 -2.30 -10.87
CA GLY A 51 1.29 -1.59 -9.61
C GLY A 51 0.49 -2.42 -8.63
N SER A 52 0.76 -2.26 -7.35
CA SER A 52 0.05 -2.99 -6.30
C SER A 52 0.09 -2.27 -4.97
N VAL A 53 -0.87 -2.60 -4.12
CA VAL A 53 -0.91 -2.19 -2.71
C VAL A 53 -1.65 -3.26 -1.93
N TRP A 54 -1.29 -3.47 -0.67
CA TRP A 54 -2.08 -4.35 0.17
C TRP A 54 -2.61 -3.62 1.39
N LEU A 55 -3.76 -4.08 1.85
CA LEU A 55 -4.48 -3.57 3.01
C LEU A 55 -4.69 -4.70 3.99
N GLN A 56 -4.29 -4.51 5.23
CA GLN A 56 -4.59 -5.41 6.32
C GLN A 56 -5.56 -4.71 7.27
N THR A 57 -6.62 -5.38 7.66
CA THR A 57 -7.61 -4.82 8.58
C THR A 57 -7.59 -5.54 9.91
N VAL A 58 -7.73 -4.76 10.99
CA VAL A 58 -7.91 -5.27 12.36
C VAL A 58 -9.11 -4.52 12.91
N LEU A 59 -10.24 -5.22 13.07
CA LEU A 59 -11.52 -4.59 13.43
C LEU A 59 -11.86 -3.47 12.44
N ASP A 60 -12.01 -2.22 12.90
CA ASP A 60 -12.33 -1.06 12.07
C ASP A 60 -11.09 -0.23 11.70
N GLU A 61 -9.90 -0.81 11.83
CA GLU A 61 -8.61 -0.16 11.53
C GLU A 61 -7.99 -0.75 10.26
N GLY A 62 -7.51 0.11 9.38
CA GLY A 62 -6.86 -0.32 8.14
C GLY A 62 -5.38 0.07 8.12
N TYR A 63 -4.54 -0.90 7.80
CA TYR A 63 -3.08 -0.75 7.70
C TYR A 63 -2.66 -1.02 6.27
N ILE A 64 -2.13 0.02 5.62
CA ILE A 64 -1.67 -0.08 4.24
C ILE A 64 -0.23 -0.58 4.24
N GLY A 65 0.03 -1.60 3.45
CA GLY A 65 1.38 -2.05 3.17
C GLY A 65 1.99 -1.28 1.99
N ASN A 66 2.97 -1.87 1.37
CA ASN A 66 3.73 -1.18 0.32
C ASN A 66 2.86 -0.78 -0.86
N VAL A 67 2.89 0.51 -1.20
CA VAL A 67 2.32 1.03 -2.46
C VAL A 67 3.45 0.97 -3.49
N ALA A 68 3.30 0.13 -4.49
CA ALA A 68 4.34 -0.15 -5.48
C ALA A 68 3.85 0.14 -6.88
N VAL A 69 4.67 0.85 -7.67
CA VAL A 69 4.44 1.05 -9.10
C VAL A 69 5.78 0.84 -9.80
N LEU A 70 5.80 -0.02 -10.81
CA LEU A 70 7.02 -0.26 -11.58
C LEU A 70 7.55 1.05 -12.15
N PRO A 71 8.89 1.26 -12.14
CA PRO A 71 9.48 2.54 -12.57
C PRO A 71 9.00 3.03 -13.94
N ALA A 72 8.85 2.11 -14.91
CA ALA A 72 8.40 2.45 -16.26
C ALA A 72 6.93 2.92 -16.33
N PHE A 73 6.16 2.69 -15.29
CA PHE A 73 4.72 3.00 -15.24
C PHE A 73 4.39 4.13 -14.26
N ARG A 74 5.40 4.79 -13.70
CA ARG A 74 5.21 5.92 -12.80
C ARG A 74 4.72 7.16 -13.54
N ARG A 75 4.10 8.08 -12.81
CA ARG A 75 3.53 9.33 -13.32
C ARG A 75 2.38 9.12 -14.33
N GLN A 76 1.68 7.99 -14.22
CA GLN A 76 0.52 7.66 -15.05
C GLN A 76 -0.77 7.55 -14.25
N GLY A 77 -0.74 7.96 -12.97
CA GLY A 77 -1.91 7.93 -12.11
C GLY A 77 -2.22 6.56 -11.49
N ILE A 78 -1.32 5.58 -11.59
CA ILE A 78 -1.56 4.23 -11.03
C ILE A 78 -1.64 4.27 -9.50
N ALA A 79 -0.70 4.96 -8.85
CA ALA A 79 -0.74 5.11 -7.39
C ALA A 79 -1.99 5.85 -6.92
N ASP A 80 -2.39 6.90 -7.64
CA ASP A 80 -3.65 7.62 -7.37
C ASP A 80 -4.85 6.68 -7.45
N ALA A 81 -4.90 5.83 -8.47
CA ALA A 81 -5.98 4.85 -8.64
C ALA A 81 -6.00 3.83 -7.51
N LEU A 82 -4.84 3.34 -7.09
CA LEU A 82 -4.74 2.40 -5.98
C LEU A 82 -5.21 3.03 -4.67
N LEU A 83 -4.79 4.26 -4.38
CA LEU A 83 -5.21 4.96 -3.17
C LEU A 83 -6.71 5.28 -3.18
N SER A 84 -7.27 5.66 -4.32
CA SER A 84 -8.71 5.87 -4.46
C SER A 84 -9.50 4.60 -4.23
N ALA A 85 -9.00 3.45 -4.72
CA ALA A 85 -9.63 2.16 -4.50
C ALA A 85 -9.59 1.75 -3.02
N LEU A 86 -8.52 2.10 -2.31
CA LEU A 86 -8.44 1.88 -0.86
C LEU A 86 -9.47 2.72 -0.10
N ASP A 87 -9.72 3.95 -0.53
CA ASP A 87 -10.77 4.79 0.06
C ASP A 87 -12.14 4.11 -0.09
N ASP A 88 -12.43 3.57 -1.27
CA ASP A 88 -13.68 2.86 -1.54
C ASP A 88 -13.82 1.62 -0.63
N LEU A 89 -12.75 0.88 -0.44
CA LEU A 89 -12.73 -0.27 0.47
C LEU A 89 -12.95 0.16 1.93
N ALA A 90 -12.33 1.25 2.35
CA ALA A 90 -12.49 1.77 3.71
C ALA A 90 -13.93 2.18 3.99
N GLU A 91 -14.57 2.88 3.04
CA GLU A 91 -15.98 3.24 3.14
C GLU A 91 -16.88 2.00 3.18
N GLU A 92 -16.66 1.06 2.26
CA GLU A 92 -17.45 -0.17 2.17
C GLU A 92 -17.37 -1.01 3.44
N ARG A 93 -16.18 -1.07 4.05
CA ARG A 93 -15.94 -1.89 5.24
C ARG A 93 -16.12 -1.17 6.56
N GLY A 94 -16.48 0.11 6.53
CA GLY A 94 -16.68 0.91 7.73
C GLY A 94 -15.42 1.12 8.56
N LEU A 95 -14.25 1.26 7.90
CA LEU A 95 -13.00 1.49 8.60
C LEU A 95 -12.95 2.93 9.14
N ARG A 96 -12.41 3.08 10.37
CA ARG A 96 -12.24 4.39 10.99
C ARG A 96 -11.10 5.18 10.38
N PHE A 97 -10.02 4.47 9.99
CA PHE A 97 -8.85 5.10 9.41
C PHE A 97 -8.08 4.12 8.52
N LEU A 98 -7.26 4.72 7.66
CA LEU A 98 -6.18 4.03 6.95
C LEU A 98 -4.86 4.67 7.39
N THR A 99 -3.87 3.87 7.71
CA THR A 99 -2.56 4.37 8.10
C THR A 99 -1.44 3.65 7.35
N LEU A 100 -0.34 4.34 7.15
CA LEU A 100 0.84 3.80 6.46
C LEU A 100 2.11 4.40 7.02
N GLU A 101 3.25 3.74 6.77
CA GLU A 101 4.57 4.29 7.03
C GLU A 101 5.23 4.65 5.70
N VAL A 102 5.95 5.77 5.68
CA VAL A 102 6.71 6.22 4.52
C VAL A 102 8.07 6.75 4.99
N ARG A 103 9.12 6.54 4.19
CA ARG A 103 10.43 7.11 4.51
C ARG A 103 10.33 8.63 4.64
N ALA A 104 10.92 9.18 5.69
CA ALA A 104 10.82 10.61 6.00
C ALA A 104 11.30 11.48 4.84
N GLY A 105 12.32 11.04 4.10
CA GLY A 105 12.88 11.76 2.96
C GLY A 105 12.18 11.51 1.64
N ASN A 106 11.17 10.64 1.59
CA ASN A 106 10.46 10.36 0.34
C ASN A 106 9.37 11.41 0.10
N HIS A 107 9.79 12.60 -0.29
CA HIS A 107 8.88 13.73 -0.51
C HIS A 107 7.82 13.48 -1.59
N PRO A 108 8.15 12.88 -2.75
CA PRO A 108 7.12 12.59 -3.75
C PRO A 108 5.99 11.69 -3.22
N ALA A 109 6.33 10.66 -2.46
CA ALA A 109 5.33 9.78 -1.86
C ALA A 109 4.51 10.51 -0.79
N ARG A 110 5.18 11.29 0.07
CA ARG A 110 4.49 12.08 1.10
C ARG A 110 3.51 13.07 0.49
N CYS A 111 3.91 13.75 -0.58
CA CYS A 111 3.00 14.67 -1.30
C CYS A 111 1.81 13.93 -1.90
N LEU A 112 2.03 12.74 -2.47
CA LEU A 112 0.96 11.90 -3.00
C LEU A 112 -0.05 11.54 -1.91
N TYR A 113 0.43 11.09 -0.75
CA TYR A 113 -0.45 10.73 0.36
C TYR A 113 -1.21 11.95 0.90
N GLU A 114 -0.54 13.09 1.05
CA GLU A 114 -1.20 14.33 1.47
C GLU A 114 -2.32 14.74 0.51
N LYS A 115 -2.08 14.61 -0.79
CA LYS A 115 -3.08 14.88 -1.83
C LYS A 115 -4.34 14.01 -1.65
N HIS A 116 -4.17 12.79 -1.15
CA HIS A 116 -5.28 11.88 -0.89
C HIS A 116 -5.86 12.00 0.52
N GLY A 117 -5.43 13.00 1.28
CA GLY A 117 -6.03 13.30 2.58
C GLY A 117 -5.31 12.68 3.78
N TYR A 118 -4.13 12.08 3.57
CA TYR A 118 -3.32 11.54 4.66
C TYR A 118 -2.56 12.68 5.34
N LEU A 119 -2.51 12.66 6.67
CA LEU A 119 -1.80 13.65 7.48
C LEU A 119 -0.75 12.95 8.35
N PRO A 120 0.40 13.61 8.59
CA PRO A 120 1.39 13.06 9.52
C PRO A 120 0.79 12.84 10.91
N ALA A 121 1.00 11.67 11.47
CA ALA A 121 0.45 11.28 12.77
C ALA A 121 1.52 10.81 13.77
N GLY A 122 2.76 10.67 13.33
CA GLY A 122 3.85 10.25 14.20
C GLY A 122 5.09 9.86 13.44
N PHE A 123 6.09 9.43 14.19
CA PHE A 123 7.39 9.00 13.66
C PHE A 123 7.80 7.67 14.26
N ARG A 124 8.56 6.89 13.49
CA ARG A 124 9.27 5.72 13.98
C ARG A 124 10.75 5.89 13.68
N PRO A 125 11.57 6.31 14.67
CA PRO A 125 13.00 6.52 14.44
C PRO A 125 13.70 5.23 14.00
N GLY A 126 14.51 5.32 12.94
CA GLY A 126 15.29 4.19 12.46
C GLY A 126 14.49 3.00 11.98
N TYR A 127 13.23 3.19 11.58
CA TYR A 127 12.32 2.13 11.16
C TYR A 127 12.81 1.38 9.92
N TYR A 128 13.33 2.11 8.93
CA TYR A 128 13.85 1.53 7.70
C TYR A 128 15.33 1.21 7.78
N SER A 129 15.75 0.22 7.02
CA SER A 129 17.14 -0.12 6.81
C SER A 129 17.42 -0.19 5.30
N ALA A 130 18.73 -0.15 4.94
CA ALA A 130 19.20 -0.22 3.58
C ALA A 130 18.61 0.86 2.63
N PRO A 131 18.78 2.18 2.87
CA PRO A 131 19.49 2.83 3.97
C PRO A 131 18.63 2.98 5.22
N LYS A 132 19.28 3.23 6.35
CA LYS A 132 18.60 3.52 7.62
C LYS A 132 17.95 4.88 7.52
N GLU A 133 16.67 4.94 7.86
CA GLU A 133 15.89 6.17 7.78
C GLU A 133 14.68 6.08 8.70
N ASP A 134 14.23 7.23 9.21
CA ASP A 134 13.00 7.30 9.99
C ASP A 134 11.79 7.11 9.11
N ALA A 135 10.72 6.56 9.69
CA ALA A 135 9.42 6.53 9.07
C ALA A 135 8.54 7.65 9.58
N VAL A 136 7.73 8.20 8.69
CA VAL A 136 6.61 9.06 9.06
C VAL A 136 5.35 8.21 8.98
N LEU A 137 4.55 8.23 10.04
CA LEU A 137 3.22 7.63 10.02
C LEU A 137 2.27 8.65 9.41
N MET A 138 1.53 8.24 8.40
CA MET A 138 0.52 9.08 7.77
C MET A 138 -0.82 8.38 7.86
N THR A 139 -1.84 9.12 8.26
CA THR A 139 -3.17 8.56 8.57
C THR A 139 -4.26 9.39 7.93
N LYS A 140 -5.23 8.70 7.37
CA LYS A 140 -6.46 9.31 6.84
C LYS A 140 -7.63 8.76 7.65
N GLU A 141 -8.39 9.66 8.25
CA GLU A 141 -9.56 9.29 9.03
C GLU A 141 -10.83 9.34 8.16
N PHE A 142 -11.75 8.44 8.44
CA PHE A 142 -13.04 8.36 7.76
C PHE A 142 -14.15 8.58 8.77
N GLU A 143 -15.15 9.38 8.38
CA GLU A 143 -16.37 9.58 9.17
C GLU A 143 -17.47 8.71 8.55
N HIS A 144 -18.13 7.95 9.41
CA HIS A 144 -19.26 7.12 8.99
C HIS A 144 -20.53 7.60 9.71
N ALA A 145 -21.61 7.73 8.95
CA ALA A 145 -22.91 8.06 9.50
C ALA A 145 -23.41 6.92 10.42
N GLU A 146 -23.91 7.28 11.57
CA GLU A 146 -24.52 6.34 12.50
C GLU A 146 -25.96 6.01 12.12
#